data_73c559eb3572c0f3d7ff2560608e36c6
#
_entry.id   73c559eb3572c0f3d7ff2560608e36c6
#
_cell.length_a   1.000
_cell.length_b   1.000
_cell.length_c   1.000
_cell.angle_alpha   90.00
_cell.angle_beta   90.00
_cell.angle_gamma   90.00
#
_symmetry.space_group_name_H-M   'P 1'
#
loop_
_entity.id
_entity.type
_entity.pdbx_description
1 polymer ?
#
loop_
_entity_poly.entity_id
_entity_poly.type
_entity_poly.pdbx_seq_one_letter_code
_entity_poly.pdbx_strand_id
1 'polypeptide(L)'
;MIDAVLFDWGDTLFHFAYDEKLLEAGWEAGLAAVGRDELPRHEETAARFREAYMPLLWVPGSVDEVEYPGMVRELLGEFGVELSEEELDRFLAAEHAAWEPARLLGAHTHALLDSLRARGLRTGLVSNAFDPGWLLHEDLARMGLAERLDTAVFSSEVGKRKPHPAIFEAALGELGVEPGRALFVGDRRYEDVRGAKELGMTAVLALWFRADEDERGLDPDFEAFTPIDVLNVVRRLTGEV
;
A
#
# COMPACT_ATOMS: atom_id res chain seq x y z
N MET A 1 6.18 -17.25 -20.51
CA MET A 1 6.87 -15.96 -20.66
C MET A 1 6.01 -14.93 -19.94
N ILE A 2 6.60 -14.09 -19.08
CA ILE A 2 5.88 -13.04 -18.35
C ILE A 2 5.76 -11.76 -19.18
N ASP A 3 4.67 -11.02 -18.97
CA ASP A 3 4.34 -9.78 -19.65
C ASP A 3 4.25 -8.60 -18.68
N ALA A 4 4.05 -8.90 -17.39
CA ALA A 4 3.92 -7.87 -16.36
C ALA A 4 4.63 -8.26 -15.06
N VAL A 5 5.06 -7.24 -14.33
CA VAL A 5 5.52 -7.35 -12.93
C VAL A 5 4.69 -6.39 -12.09
N LEU A 6 3.98 -6.95 -11.11
CA LEU A 6 3.21 -6.21 -10.14
C LEU A 6 3.94 -6.22 -8.80
N PHE A 7 3.80 -5.13 -8.07
CA PHE A 7 4.47 -4.92 -6.79
C PHE A 7 3.46 -4.59 -5.69
N ASP A 8 3.72 -5.06 -4.49
CA ASP A 8 3.27 -4.37 -3.30
C ASP A 8 4.00 -3.03 -3.14
N TRP A 9 3.51 -2.16 -2.28
CA TRP A 9 4.05 -0.82 -2.08
C TRP A 9 4.91 -0.70 -0.82
N GLY A 10 4.26 -0.81 0.36
CA GLY A 10 4.92 -0.68 1.65
C GLY A 10 5.88 -1.82 1.92
N ASP A 11 7.10 -1.52 2.38
CA ASP A 11 8.19 -2.48 2.60
C ASP A 11 8.58 -3.32 1.36
N THR A 12 8.13 -2.86 0.17
CA THR A 12 8.52 -3.42 -1.14
C THR A 12 9.13 -2.35 -2.04
N LEU A 13 8.40 -1.29 -2.43
CA LEU A 13 8.93 -0.18 -3.22
C LEU A 13 9.41 0.98 -2.36
N PHE A 14 8.87 1.15 -1.18
CA PHE A 14 9.37 2.06 -0.15
C PHE A 14 9.37 1.38 1.22
N HIS A 15 10.22 1.82 2.13
CA HIS A 15 10.20 1.37 3.52
C HIS A 15 9.28 2.27 4.35
N PHE A 16 8.35 1.67 5.09
CA PHE A 16 7.49 2.38 6.02
C PHE A 16 8.11 2.37 7.43
N ALA A 17 8.83 3.44 7.74
CA ALA A 17 9.47 3.65 9.04
C ALA A 17 8.45 4.15 10.07
N TYR A 18 7.63 3.25 10.61
CA TYR A 18 6.61 3.60 11.60
C TYR A 18 7.22 4.29 12.83
N ASP A 19 6.69 5.47 13.16
CA ASP A 19 6.97 6.19 14.41
C ASP A 19 5.64 6.58 15.06
N GLU A 20 5.41 6.13 16.29
CA GLU A 20 4.19 6.42 17.05
C GLU A 20 3.90 7.92 17.21
N LYS A 21 4.95 8.76 17.22
CA LYS A 21 4.82 10.21 17.27
C LYS A 21 4.12 10.79 16.05
N LEU A 22 4.19 10.11 14.90
CA LEU A 22 3.52 10.56 13.69
C LEU A 22 2.00 10.39 13.77
N LEU A 23 1.50 9.45 14.58
CA LEU A 23 0.07 9.35 14.84
C LEU A 23 -0.45 10.61 15.52
N GLU A 24 0.21 11.06 16.58
CA GLU A 24 -0.19 12.27 17.31
C GLU A 24 -0.03 13.51 16.44
N ALA A 25 1.09 13.63 15.71
CA ALA A 25 1.33 14.72 14.77
C ALA A 25 0.30 14.73 13.61
N GLY A 26 -0.14 13.57 13.15
CA GLY A 26 -1.21 13.45 12.15
C GLY A 26 -2.53 14.01 12.65
N TRP A 27 -2.95 13.61 13.85
CA TRP A 27 -4.16 14.15 14.47
C TRP A 27 -4.07 15.66 14.74
N GLU A 28 -2.91 16.16 15.19
CA GLU A 28 -2.66 17.60 15.34
C GLU A 28 -2.84 18.33 14.01
N ALA A 29 -2.18 17.86 12.96
CA ALA A 29 -2.25 18.47 11.64
C ALA A 29 -3.67 18.42 11.05
N GLY A 30 -4.34 17.26 11.15
CA GLY A 30 -5.71 17.09 10.68
C GLY A 30 -6.69 18.03 11.35
N LEU A 31 -6.69 18.09 12.68
CA LEU A 31 -7.56 19.00 13.43
C LEU A 31 -7.26 20.47 13.12
N ALA A 32 -5.98 20.86 13.04
CA ALA A 32 -5.60 22.21 12.66
C ALA A 32 -6.13 22.59 11.26
N ALA A 33 -6.14 21.68 10.31
CA ALA A 33 -6.62 21.90 8.95
C ALA A 33 -8.15 22.06 8.85
N VAL A 34 -8.92 21.55 9.81
CA VAL A 34 -10.37 21.79 9.88
C VAL A 34 -10.67 23.29 10.05
N GLY A 35 -9.85 24.02 10.83
CA GLY A 35 -9.93 25.48 10.95
C GLY A 35 -11.07 25.99 11.81
N ARG A 36 -11.53 25.23 12.83
CA ARG A 36 -12.52 25.62 13.82
C ARG A 36 -11.85 25.89 15.16
N ASP A 37 -12.42 26.82 15.96
CA ASP A 37 -11.92 27.17 17.30
C ASP A 37 -12.25 26.10 18.35
N GLU A 38 -13.40 25.42 18.22
CA GLU A 38 -13.89 24.44 19.19
C GLU A 38 -13.69 23.01 18.70
N LEU A 39 -12.47 22.53 18.80
CA LEU A 39 -12.09 21.14 18.45
C LEU A 39 -11.52 20.44 19.69
N PRO A 40 -11.62 19.09 19.75
CA PRO A 40 -10.97 18.32 20.82
C PRO A 40 -9.45 18.45 20.74
N ARG A 41 -8.80 18.14 21.84
CA ARG A 41 -7.33 18.11 21.86
C ARG A 41 -6.83 16.94 21.03
N HIS A 42 -5.79 17.16 20.23
CA HIS A 42 -5.23 16.13 19.37
C HIS A 42 -4.68 14.92 20.17
N GLU A 43 -4.14 15.15 21.37
CA GLU A 43 -3.66 14.06 22.22
C GLU A 43 -4.80 13.12 22.66
N GLU A 44 -5.99 13.67 22.92
CA GLU A 44 -7.17 12.90 23.32
C GLU A 44 -7.74 12.10 22.14
N THR A 45 -7.83 12.71 20.96
CA THR A 45 -8.31 12.04 19.75
C THR A 45 -7.33 10.98 19.26
N ALA A 46 -6.02 11.26 19.26
CA ALA A 46 -4.98 10.28 18.90
C ALA A 46 -4.98 9.08 19.88
N ALA A 47 -5.12 9.34 21.18
CA ALA A 47 -5.22 8.27 22.18
C ALA A 47 -6.47 7.41 21.95
N ARG A 48 -7.63 8.04 21.70
CA ARG A 48 -8.88 7.34 21.40
C ARG A 48 -8.79 6.51 20.12
N PHE A 49 -8.19 7.08 19.06
CA PHE A 49 -7.95 6.35 17.82
C PHE A 49 -7.07 5.11 18.04
N ARG A 50 -5.96 5.28 18.76
CA ARG A 50 -5.04 4.18 19.08
C ARG A 50 -5.73 3.05 19.83
N GLU A 51 -6.57 3.37 20.78
CA GLU A 51 -7.25 2.38 21.61
C GLU A 51 -8.37 1.65 20.89
N ALA A 52 -9.24 2.37 20.19
CA ALA A 52 -10.50 1.83 19.68
C ALA A 52 -10.51 1.56 18.17
N TYR A 53 -9.80 2.35 17.37
CA TYR A 53 -9.90 2.32 15.91
C TYR A 53 -8.69 1.69 15.24
N MET A 54 -7.47 1.94 15.74
CA MET A 54 -6.26 1.35 15.15
C MET A 54 -6.30 -0.18 15.08
N PRO A 55 -6.81 -0.94 16.08
CA PRO A 55 -6.94 -2.39 15.96
C PRO A 55 -7.87 -2.85 14.83
N LEU A 56 -8.78 -1.98 14.38
CA LEU A 56 -9.71 -2.29 13.28
C LEU A 56 -9.05 -2.19 11.91
N LEU A 57 -7.95 -1.43 11.80
CA LEU A 57 -7.20 -1.30 10.54
C LEU A 57 -6.55 -2.62 10.10
N TRP A 58 -6.24 -3.51 11.05
CA TRP A 58 -5.51 -4.76 10.80
C TRP A 58 -6.16 -5.96 11.51
N VAL A 59 -7.40 -6.25 11.16
CA VAL A 59 -8.09 -7.44 11.70
C VAL A 59 -7.51 -8.68 11.03
N PRO A 60 -6.85 -9.58 11.78
CA PRO A 60 -6.23 -10.77 11.19
C PRO A 60 -7.24 -11.63 10.43
N GLY A 61 -6.93 -11.90 9.16
CA GLY A 61 -7.78 -12.70 8.28
C GLY A 61 -8.95 -11.96 7.64
N SER A 62 -9.20 -10.69 7.97
CA SER A 62 -10.14 -9.86 7.23
C SER A 62 -9.58 -9.55 5.84
N VAL A 63 -10.46 -9.67 4.86
CA VAL A 63 -10.18 -9.29 3.46
C VAL A 63 -11.02 -8.09 3.02
N ASP A 64 -11.84 -7.57 3.90
CA ASP A 64 -12.59 -6.34 3.67
C ASP A 64 -11.74 -5.13 4.07
N GLU A 65 -11.73 -4.09 3.23
CA GLU A 65 -11.04 -2.86 3.57
C GLU A 65 -11.90 -2.01 4.50
N VAL A 66 -11.25 -1.27 5.38
CA VAL A 66 -11.93 -0.32 6.26
C VAL A 66 -12.26 0.98 5.51
N GLU A 67 -13.35 1.59 5.89
CA GLU A 67 -13.74 2.90 5.39
C GLU A 67 -13.16 3.96 6.35
N TYR A 68 -11.88 4.32 6.13
CA TYR A 68 -11.11 5.19 7.02
C TYR A 68 -11.72 6.59 7.21
N PRO A 69 -12.21 7.29 6.17
CA PRO A 69 -12.92 8.56 6.33
C PRO A 69 -14.11 8.49 7.30
N GLY A 70 -14.89 7.42 7.23
CA GLY A 70 -16.00 7.19 8.16
C GLY A 70 -15.54 6.93 9.59
N MET A 71 -14.43 6.21 9.76
CA MET A 71 -13.83 6.01 11.09
C MET A 71 -13.40 7.33 11.72
N VAL A 72 -12.82 8.25 10.93
CA VAL A 72 -12.48 9.60 11.39
C VAL A 72 -13.74 10.38 11.79
N ARG A 73 -14.81 10.32 10.99
CA ARG A 73 -16.10 10.96 11.32
C ARG A 73 -16.70 10.41 12.61
N GLU A 74 -16.70 9.08 12.74
CA GLU A 74 -17.25 8.40 13.91
C GLU A 74 -16.50 8.82 15.18
N LEU A 75 -15.16 8.79 15.14
CA LEU A 75 -14.33 9.20 16.26
C LEU A 75 -14.58 10.65 16.65
N LEU A 76 -14.55 11.57 15.69
CA LEU A 76 -14.80 12.99 15.97
C LEU A 76 -16.25 13.25 16.46
N GLY A 77 -17.20 12.44 15.99
CA GLY A 77 -18.58 12.43 16.49
C GLY A 77 -18.68 12.07 17.98
N GLU A 78 -17.81 11.19 18.50
CA GLU A 78 -17.72 10.89 19.94
C GLU A 78 -17.37 12.15 20.76
N PHE A 79 -16.65 13.11 20.16
CA PHE A 79 -16.31 14.41 20.76
C PHE A 79 -17.29 15.53 20.41
N GLY A 80 -18.43 15.19 19.77
CA GLY A 80 -19.46 16.14 19.37
C GLY A 80 -19.11 16.99 18.14
N VAL A 81 -18.13 16.57 17.34
CA VAL A 81 -17.68 17.26 16.12
C VAL A 81 -18.25 16.56 14.90
N GLU A 82 -19.08 17.28 14.15
CA GLU A 82 -19.54 16.84 12.82
C GLU A 82 -18.76 17.62 11.75
N LEU A 83 -18.07 16.90 10.86
CA LEU A 83 -17.31 17.47 9.75
C LEU A 83 -18.17 17.49 8.47
N SER A 84 -18.13 18.61 7.74
CA SER A 84 -18.54 18.62 6.33
C SER A 84 -17.56 17.80 5.48
N GLU A 85 -17.93 17.46 4.24
CA GLU A 85 -17.05 16.75 3.30
C GLU A 85 -15.73 17.51 3.10
N GLU A 86 -15.80 18.81 2.86
CA GLU A 86 -14.63 19.67 2.65
C GLU A 86 -13.70 19.73 3.87
N GLU A 87 -14.27 19.75 5.08
CA GLU A 87 -13.48 19.72 6.33
C GLU A 87 -12.82 18.37 6.54
N LEU A 88 -13.53 17.28 6.23
CA LEU A 88 -12.95 15.93 6.27
C LEU A 88 -11.81 15.78 5.27
N ASP A 89 -11.98 16.24 4.03
CA ASP A 89 -10.92 16.19 3.03
C ASP A 89 -9.67 16.94 3.48
N ARG A 90 -9.86 18.15 4.07
CA ARG A 90 -8.75 18.93 4.64
C ARG A 90 -8.07 18.18 5.80
N PHE A 91 -8.88 17.58 6.69
CA PHE A 91 -8.35 16.77 7.79
C PHE A 91 -7.51 15.62 7.26
N LEU A 92 -8.08 14.79 6.36
CA LEU A 92 -7.43 13.60 5.80
C LEU A 92 -6.15 13.97 5.05
N ALA A 93 -6.17 15.05 4.27
CA ALA A 93 -4.97 15.51 3.55
C ALA A 93 -3.83 15.90 4.51
N ALA A 94 -4.14 16.64 5.57
CA ALA A 94 -3.15 17.12 6.53
C ALA A 94 -2.63 15.98 7.43
N GLU A 95 -3.53 15.09 7.87
CA GLU A 95 -3.19 13.91 8.65
C GLU A 95 -2.28 12.97 7.83
N HIS A 96 -2.67 12.65 6.60
CA HIS A 96 -1.89 11.82 5.68
C HIS A 96 -0.51 12.42 5.38
N ALA A 97 -0.41 13.74 5.16
CA ALA A 97 0.85 14.42 4.90
C ALA A 97 1.83 14.34 6.09
N ALA A 98 1.33 14.30 7.33
CA ALA A 98 2.16 14.16 8.51
C ALA A 98 2.95 12.83 8.55
N TRP A 99 2.50 11.81 7.82
CA TRP A 99 3.19 10.53 7.69
C TRP A 99 4.27 10.50 6.60
N GLU A 100 4.45 11.59 5.83
CA GLU A 100 5.48 11.64 4.77
C GLU A 100 6.88 11.26 5.26
N PRO A 101 7.36 11.67 6.47
CA PRO A 101 8.67 11.28 6.96
C PRO A 101 8.86 9.76 7.15
N ALA A 102 7.77 9.01 7.30
CA ALA A 102 7.82 7.55 7.42
C ALA A 102 7.95 6.83 6.07
N ARG A 103 7.71 7.50 4.94
CA ARG A 103 7.68 6.91 3.61
C ARG A 103 9.03 7.07 2.92
N LEU A 104 9.94 6.13 3.17
CA LEU A 104 11.32 6.18 2.67
C LEU A 104 11.45 5.39 1.36
N LEU A 105 11.41 6.09 0.22
CA LEU A 105 11.54 5.45 -1.09
C LEU A 105 12.84 4.63 -1.18
N GLY A 106 12.73 3.39 -1.67
CA GLY A 106 13.89 2.51 -1.83
C GLY A 106 14.90 3.07 -2.84
N ALA A 107 16.18 3.03 -2.49
CA ALA A 107 17.26 3.64 -3.30
C ALA A 107 17.32 3.11 -4.75
N HIS A 108 16.81 1.91 -5.01
CA HIS A 108 16.85 1.26 -6.32
C HIS A 108 15.48 1.13 -6.98
N THR A 109 14.41 1.64 -6.36
CA THR A 109 13.03 1.48 -6.84
C THR A 109 12.83 2.02 -8.24
N HIS A 110 13.25 3.26 -8.52
CA HIS A 110 13.14 3.84 -9.87
C HIS A 110 13.93 3.03 -10.90
N ALA A 111 15.18 2.68 -10.58
CA ALA A 111 16.03 1.92 -11.49
C ALA A 111 15.46 0.52 -11.80
N LEU A 112 14.83 -0.14 -10.83
CA LEU A 112 14.14 -1.41 -11.00
C LEU A 112 12.99 -1.25 -12.00
N LEU A 113 12.06 -0.31 -11.75
CA LEU A 113 10.89 -0.07 -12.60
C LEU A 113 11.31 0.34 -14.02
N ASP A 114 12.25 1.28 -14.16
CA ASP A 114 12.78 1.71 -15.46
C ASP A 114 13.42 0.54 -16.21
N SER A 115 14.13 -0.37 -15.51
CA SER A 115 14.74 -1.56 -16.11
C SER A 115 13.72 -2.58 -16.59
N LEU A 116 12.59 -2.74 -15.90
CA LEU A 116 11.50 -3.63 -16.31
C LEU A 116 10.79 -3.06 -17.56
N ARG A 117 10.47 -1.77 -17.54
CA ARG A 117 9.84 -1.08 -18.67
C ARG A 117 10.72 -1.08 -19.93
N ALA A 118 12.03 -0.90 -19.76
CA ALA A 118 13.00 -0.99 -20.88
C ALA A 118 13.03 -2.39 -21.52
N ARG A 119 12.56 -3.44 -20.83
CA ARG A 119 12.38 -4.79 -21.37
C ARG A 119 11.01 -5.02 -22.00
N GLY A 120 10.17 -3.99 -22.06
CA GLY A 120 8.81 -4.09 -22.59
C GLY A 120 7.81 -4.76 -21.65
N LEU A 121 8.16 -4.93 -20.37
CA LEU A 121 7.26 -5.45 -19.35
C LEU A 121 6.35 -4.32 -18.83
N ARG A 122 5.09 -4.63 -18.63
CA ARG A 122 4.16 -3.75 -17.91
C ARG A 122 4.47 -3.79 -16.43
N THR A 123 4.27 -2.66 -15.76
CA THR A 123 4.51 -2.53 -14.33
C THR A 123 3.24 -2.08 -13.62
N GLY A 124 2.92 -2.70 -12.50
CA GLY A 124 1.73 -2.37 -11.72
C GLY A 124 2.00 -2.36 -10.22
N LEU A 125 1.11 -1.70 -9.50
CA LEU A 125 1.09 -1.67 -8.03
C LEU A 125 -0.23 -2.26 -7.54
N VAL A 126 -0.17 -3.08 -6.48
CA VAL A 126 -1.34 -3.60 -5.76
C VAL A 126 -1.07 -3.50 -4.27
N SER A 127 -1.70 -2.58 -3.59
CA SER A 127 -1.38 -2.28 -2.18
C SER A 127 -2.59 -2.33 -1.27
N ASN A 128 -2.41 -2.93 -0.08
CA ASN A 128 -3.34 -2.76 1.03
C ASN A 128 -3.10 -1.39 1.67
N ALA A 129 -3.96 -0.43 1.38
CA ALA A 129 -3.89 0.93 1.91
C ALA A 129 -5.31 1.46 2.13
N PHE A 130 -5.59 1.92 3.34
CA PHE A 130 -6.91 2.36 3.77
C PHE A 130 -7.18 3.86 3.51
N ASP A 131 -6.13 4.64 3.27
CA ASP A 131 -6.28 6.05 2.92
C ASP A 131 -7.09 6.23 1.63
N PRO A 132 -7.79 7.36 1.45
CA PRO A 132 -8.47 7.68 0.20
C PRO A 132 -7.54 7.60 -1.02
N GLY A 133 -8.01 6.98 -2.10
CA GLY A 133 -7.21 6.75 -3.31
C GLY A 133 -6.56 8.03 -3.85
N TRP A 134 -7.24 9.19 -3.78
CA TRP A 134 -6.67 10.45 -4.27
C TRP A 134 -5.39 10.86 -3.52
N LEU A 135 -5.26 10.60 -2.20
CA LEU A 135 -4.02 10.84 -1.43
C LEU A 135 -2.91 9.88 -1.85
N LEU A 136 -3.27 8.61 -2.05
CA LEU A 136 -2.31 7.57 -2.44
C LEU A 136 -1.76 7.82 -3.85
N HIS A 137 -2.60 8.28 -4.78
CA HIS A 137 -2.15 8.67 -6.12
C HIS A 137 -1.26 9.94 -6.10
N GLU A 138 -1.54 10.90 -5.20
CA GLU A 138 -0.64 12.04 -4.98
C GLU A 138 0.73 11.59 -4.46
N ASP A 139 0.78 10.62 -3.55
CA ASP A 139 2.05 10.05 -3.07
C ASP A 139 2.84 9.37 -4.19
N LEU A 140 2.17 8.59 -5.06
CA LEU A 140 2.83 7.99 -6.23
C LEU A 140 3.45 9.07 -7.13
N ALA A 141 2.73 10.15 -7.37
CA ALA A 141 3.25 11.28 -8.17
C ALA A 141 4.44 11.96 -7.48
N ARG A 142 4.35 12.21 -6.18
CA ARG A 142 5.42 12.83 -5.38
C ARG A 142 6.67 11.96 -5.30
N MET A 143 6.50 10.64 -5.23
CA MET A 143 7.60 9.67 -5.24
C MET A 143 8.17 9.41 -6.65
N GLY A 144 7.60 9.99 -7.71
CA GLY A 144 8.00 9.73 -9.10
C GLY A 144 7.70 8.30 -9.53
N LEU A 145 6.67 7.69 -8.98
CA LEU A 145 6.22 6.33 -9.33
C LEU A 145 5.10 6.34 -10.37
N ALA A 146 4.28 7.39 -10.39
CA ALA A 146 3.10 7.47 -11.27
C ALA A 146 3.46 7.31 -12.76
N GLU A 147 4.59 7.87 -13.22
CA GLU A 147 5.03 7.75 -14.61
C GLU A 147 5.75 6.42 -14.92
N ARG A 148 6.04 5.63 -13.89
CA ARG A 148 6.75 4.35 -13.99
C ARG A 148 5.85 3.13 -13.84
N LEU A 149 4.61 3.34 -13.43
CA LEU A 149 3.59 2.31 -13.26
C LEU A 149 2.52 2.46 -14.35
N ASP A 150 2.14 1.35 -14.97
CA ASP A 150 1.08 1.31 -15.97
C ASP A 150 -0.30 1.18 -15.30
N THR A 151 -0.34 0.70 -14.04
CA THR A 151 -1.52 0.69 -13.16
C THR A 151 -1.13 0.79 -11.70
N ALA A 152 -2.03 1.31 -10.86
CA ALA A 152 -1.91 1.28 -9.40
C ALA A 152 -3.28 1.06 -8.80
N VAL A 153 -3.43 0.00 -8.01
CA VAL A 153 -4.69 -0.41 -7.40
C VAL A 153 -4.52 -0.47 -5.88
N PHE A 154 -5.38 0.23 -5.18
CA PHE A 154 -5.42 0.28 -3.73
C PHE A 154 -6.66 -0.41 -3.18
N SER A 155 -6.51 -1.07 -2.03
CA SER A 155 -7.62 -1.78 -1.38
C SER A 155 -8.75 -0.83 -0.99
N SER A 156 -8.48 0.43 -0.64
CA SER A 156 -9.49 1.45 -0.36
C SER A 156 -10.39 1.77 -1.57
N GLU A 157 -9.90 1.59 -2.80
CA GLU A 157 -10.66 1.82 -4.02
C GLU A 157 -11.49 0.59 -4.42
N VAL A 158 -10.99 -0.62 -4.11
CA VAL A 158 -11.64 -1.90 -4.46
C VAL A 158 -12.58 -2.38 -3.35
N GLY A 159 -12.38 -1.94 -2.10
CA GLY A 159 -13.08 -2.44 -0.91
C GLY A 159 -12.62 -3.82 -0.45
N LYS A 160 -11.58 -4.38 -1.08
CA LYS A 160 -11.01 -5.69 -0.75
C LYS A 160 -9.49 -5.63 -0.65
N ARG A 161 -8.95 -6.27 0.40
CA ARG A 161 -7.52 -6.36 0.70
C ARG A 161 -6.92 -7.65 0.15
N LYS A 162 -5.64 -7.66 -0.17
CA LYS A 162 -4.87 -8.89 -0.35
C LYS A 162 -4.99 -9.77 0.93
N PRO A 163 -5.15 -11.09 0.80
CA PRO A 163 -5.01 -11.92 -0.39
C PRO A 163 -6.31 -12.10 -1.21
N HIS A 164 -7.35 -11.28 -1.03
CA HIS A 164 -8.59 -11.42 -1.81
C HIS A 164 -8.30 -11.24 -3.31
N PRO A 165 -8.82 -12.12 -4.21
CA PRO A 165 -8.49 -12.09 -5.63
C PRO A 165 -8.88 -10.78 -6.32
N ALA A 166 -9.96 -10.14 -5.90
CA ALA A 166 -10.50 -8.96 -6.58
C ALA A 166 -9.49 -7.82 -6.76
N ILE A 167 -8.59 -7.60 -5.78
CA ILE A 167 -7.61 -6.51 -5.88
C ILE A 167 -6.52 -6.81 -6.92
N PHE A 168 -6.11 -8.08 -7.04
CA PHE A 168 -5.16 -8.51 -8.09
C PHE A 168 -5.82 -8.54 -9.47
N GLU A 169 -7.08 -9.04 -9.55
CA GLU A 169 -7.86 -9.09 -10.78
C GLU A 169 -8.11 -7.70 -11.36
N ALA A 170 -8.34 -6.69 -10.50
CA ALA A 170 -8.46 -5.29 -10.92
C ALA A 170 -7.19 -4.84 -11.65
N ALA A 171 -6.02 -5.01 -11.04
CA ALA A 171 -4.75 -4.62 -11.65
C ALA A 171 -4.43 -5.41 -12.93
N LEU A 172 -4.65 -6.72 -12.92
CA LEU A 172 -4.45 -7.57 -14.10
C LEU A 172 -5.39 -7.18 -15.25
N GLY A 173 -6.67 -6.83 -14.91
CA GLY A 173 -7.65 -6.37 -15.88
C GLY A 173 -7.25 -5.06 -16.54
N GLU A 174 -6.76 -4.07 -15.79
CA GLU A 174 -6.26 -2.81 -16.31
C GLU A 174 -5.02 -3.00 -17.21
N LEU A 175 -4.13 -3.91 -16.81
CA LEU A 175 -2.97 -4.26 -17.63
C LEU A 175 -3.34 -5.13 -18.85
N GLY A 176 -4.49 -5.80 -18.86
CA GLY A 176 -4.85 -6.77 -19.90
C GLY A 176 -3.88 -7.95 -19.93
N VAL A 177 -3.50 -8.47 -18.76
CA VAL A 177 -2.53 -9.58 -18.60
C VAL A 177 -3.18 -10.73 -17.85
N GLU A 178 -3.02 -11.94 -18.37
CA GLU A 178 -3.46 -13.16 -17.71
C GLU A 178 -2.58 -13.46 -16.47
N PRO A 179 -3.14 -13.97 -15.37
CA PRO A 179 -2.38 -14.24 -14.14
C PRO A 179 -1.11 -15.07 -14.35
N GLY A 180 -1.18 -16.13 -15.14
CA GLY A 180 -0.03 -17.00 -15.44
C GLY A 180 1.09 -16.34 -16.27
N ARG A 181 0.89 -15.09 -16.71
CA ARG A 181 1.87 -14.26 -17.40
C ARG A 181 2.34 -13.05 -16.56
N ALA A 182 1.95 -13.01 -15.29
CA ALA A 182 2.32 -11.95 -14.35
C ALA A 182 3.21 -12.50 -13.23
N LEU A 183 4.16 -11.67 -12.80
CA LEU A 183 4.98 -11.84 -11.61
C LEU A 183 4.47 -10.88 -10.56
N PHE A 184 4.30 -11.35 -9.32
CA PHE A 184 4.00 -10.50 -8.17
C PHE A 184 5.18 -10.46 -7.22
N VAL A 185 5.54 -9.29 -6.75
CA VAL A 185 6.64 -9.05 -5.81
C VAL A 185 6.07 -8.34 -4.57
N GLY A 186 6.20 -8.95 -3.40
CA GLY A 186 5.74 -8.37 -2.15
C GLY A 186 6.45 -8.96 -0.94
N ASP A 187 6.33 -8.32 0.22
CA ASP A 187 7.08 -8.64 1.44
C ASP A 187 6.35 -9.61 2.38
N ARG A 188 5.08 -9.94 2.10
CA ARG A 188 4.24 -10.74 2.99
C ARG A 188 3.81 -12.06 2.37
N ARG A 189 4.10 -13.17 3.09
CA ARG A 189 3.70 -14.51 2.62
C ARG A 189 2.18 -14.66 2.52
N TYR A 190 1.43 -14.11 3.48
CA TYR A 190 -0.02 -14.28 3.51
C TYR A 190 -0.73 -13.40 2.48
N GLU A 191 -0.47 -12.10 2.50
CA GLU A 191 -1.18 -11.16 1.63
C GLU A 191 -0.71 -11.25 0.18
N ASP A 192 0.61 -11.28 -0.04
CA ASP A 192 1.21 -11.14 -1.38
C ASP A 192 1.43 -12.48 -2.06
N VAL A 193 2.27 -13.33 -1.42
CA VAL A 193 2.66 -14.61 -2.03
C VAL A 193 1.47 -15.52 -2.21
N ARG A 194 0.67 -15.71 -1.16
CA ARG A 194 -0.53 -16.55 -1.21
C ARG A 194 -1.55 -16.00 -2.22
N GLY A 195 -1.87 -14.69 -2.13
CA GLY A 195 -2.85 -14.07 -3.01
C GLY A 195 -2.49 -14.22 -4.49
N ALA A 196 -1.24 -13.95 -4.84
CA ALA A 196 -0.73 -14.10 -6.20
C ALA A 196 -0.76 -15.57 -6.67
N LYS A 197 -0.29 -16.50 -5.84
CA LYS A 197 -0.23 -17.93 -6.20
C LYS A 197 -1.62 -18.58 -6.34
N GLU A 198 -2.58 -18.20 -5.52
CA GLU A 198 -3.96 -18.70 -5.63
C GLU A 198 -4.63 -18.29 -6.96
N LEU A 199 -4.17 -17.18 -7.57
CA LEU A 199 -4.57 -16.76 -8.91
C LEU A 199 -3.73 -17.37 -10.05
N GLY A 200 -2.65 -18.09 -9.73
CA GLY A 200 -1.76 -18.67 -10.71
C GLY A 200 -0.65 -17.74 -11.22
N MET A 201 -0.40 -16.63 -10.54
CA MET A 201 0.76 -15.77 -10.77
C MET A 201 2.04 -16.42 -10.23
N THR A 202 3.19 -16.03 -10.76
CA THR A 202 4.48 -16.33 -10.12
C THR A 202 4.72 -15.35 -9.00
N ALA A 203 5.10 -15.82 -7.80
CA ALA A 203 5.28 -14.98 -6.62
C ALA A 203 6.74 -14.90 -6.17
N VAL A 204 7.20 -13.68 -5.91
CA VAL A 204 8.52 -13.36 -5.34
C VAL A 204 8.33 -12.73 -3.97
N LEU A 205 8.96 -13.31 -2.95
CA LEU A 205 9.04 -12.71 -1.62
C LEU A 205 10.19 -11.72 -1.57
N ALA A 206 9.87 -10.46 -1.27
CA ALA A 206 10.80 -9.35 -1.14
C ALA A 206 11.34 -9.26 0.29
N LEU A 207 12.67 -9.41 0.47
CA LEU A 207 13.32 -9.49 1.80
C LEU A 207 14.36 -8.37 2.03
N TRP A 208 14.27 -7.24 1.31
CA TRP A 208 15.25 -6.16 1.43
C TRP A 208 14.89 -5.07 2.45
N PHE A 209 13.63 -4.99 2.88
CA PHE A 209 13.20 -4.09 3.96
C PHE A 209 12.78 -4.85 5.21
N ARG A 210 12.24 -6.06 5.06
CA ARG A 210 11.75 -6.89 6.15
C ARG A 210 12.34 -8.29 6.12
N ALA A 211 12.50 -8.89 7.31
CA ALA A 211 12.72 -10.33 7.42
C ALA A 211 11.39 -11.08 7.20
N ASP A 212 11.49 -12.31 6.71
CA ASP A 212 10.34 -13.20 6.59
C ASP A 212 9.93 -13.71 7.98
N GLU A 213 8.85 -13.15 8.51
CA GLU A 213 8.33 -13.49 9.85
C GLU A 213 6.91 -14.09 9.80
N ASP A 214 6.30 -14.22 8.59
CA ASP A 214 4.91 -14.68 8.44
C ASP A 214 4.83 -16.15 8.05
N GLU A 215 4.57 -17.02 9.03
CA GLU A 215 4.41 -18.45 8.81
C GLU A 215 3.07 -18.86 8.19
N ARG A 216 2.10 -17.94 8.02
CA ARG A 216 0.73 -18.25 7.59
C ARG A 216 0.54 -18.34 6.07
N GLY A 217 1.53 -17.98 5.28
CA GLY A 217 1.44 -17.92 3.82
C GLY A 217 1.82 -19.21 3.11
N LEU A 218 1.95 -19.10 1.80
CA LEU A 218 2.51 -20.13 0.94
C LEU A 218 4.00 -19.86 0.71
N ASP A 219 4.74 -20.92 0.34
CA ASP A 219 6.13 -20.73 -0.10
C ASP A 219 6.17 -19.92 -1.41
N PRO A 220 7.04 -18.92 -1.52
CA PRO A 220 7.24 -18.19 -2.75
C PRO A 220 7.88 -19.07 -3.83
N ASP A 221 7.73 -18.71 -5.10
CA ASP A 221 8.46 -19.36 -6.19
C ASP A 221 9.92 -18.90 -6.20
N PHE A 222 10.18 -17.67 -5.74
CA PHE A 222 11.51 -17.08 -5.59
C PHE A 222 11.56 -16.18 -4.36
N GLU A 223 12.77 -16.03 -3.81
CA GLU A 223 13.09 -15.02 -2.80
C GLU A 223 14.04 -13.99 -3.42
N ALA A 224 13.87 -12.73 -3.06
CA ALA A 224 14.69 -11.62 -3.49
C ALA A 224 15.16 -10.81 -2.29
N PHE A 225 16.48 -10.73 -2.09
CA PHE A 225 17.12 -10.01 -0.99
C PHE A 225 17.53 -8.59 -1.39
N THR A 226 17.43 -8.29 -2.68
CA THR A 226 17.67 -6.97 -3.26
C THR A 226 16.72 -6.74 -4.44
N PRO A 227 16.41 -5.49 -4.80
CA PRO A 227 15.65 -5.20 -6.03
C PRO A 227 16.27 -5.77 -7.31
N ILE A 228 17.59 -5.96 -7.33
CA ILE A 228 18.29 -6.56 -8.48
C ILE A 228 17.94 -8.04 -8.67
N ASP A 229 17.61 -8.75 -7.58
CA ASP A 229 17.23 -10.16 -7.66
C ASP A 229 15.92 -10.33 -8.43
N VAL A 230 15.01 -9.37 -8.38
CA VAL A 230 13.78 -9.34 -9.20
C VAL A 230 14.15 -9.36 -10.70
N LEU A 231 15.15 -8.57 -11.13
CA LEU A 231 15.61 -8.57 -12.52
C LEU A 231 16.23 -9.91 -12.92
N ASN A 232 16.92 -10.58 -11.99
CA ASN A 232 17.47 -11.92 -12.24
C ASN A 232 16.36 -12.97 -12.39
N VAL A 233 15.30 -12.89 -11.57
CA VAL A 233 14.10 -13.73 -11.72
C VAL A 233 13.45 -13.51 -13.09
N VAL A 234 13.25 -12.25 -13.46
CA VAL A 234 12.68 -11.88 -14.77
C VAL A 234 13.50 -12.48 -15.92
N ARG A 235 14.83 -12.29 -15.92
CA ARG A 235 15.72 -12.89 -16.94
C ARG A 235 15.55 -14.39 -17.03
N ARG A 236 15.51 -15.08 -15.89
CA ARG A 236 15.31 -16.53 -15.84
C ARG A 236 13.97 -16.95 -16.46
N LEU A 237 12.88 -16.20 -16.21
CA LEU A 237 11.54 -16.52 -16.71
C LEU A 237 11.35 -16.13 -18.19
N THR A 238 12.09 -15.14 -18.68
CA THR A 238 12.06 -14.70 -20.10
C THR A 238 13.07 -15.46 -20.98
N GLY A 239 13.99 -16.21 -20.38
CA GLY A 239 15.04 -16.92 -21.12
C GLY A 239 16.17 -16.02 -21.62
N GLU A 240 16.31 -14.81 -21.05
CA GLU A 240 17.46 -13.94 -21.30
C GLU A 240 18.71 -14.52 -20.61
N VAL A 241 19.79 -14.72 -21.37
CA VAL A 241 21.07 -15.23 -20.88
C VAL A 241 21.95 -14.10 -20.34
#